data_5eaaa6c3c4297bf453e8c82dd816cea8
#
_entry.id   5eaaa6c3c4297bf453e8c82dd816cea8
#
_cell.length_a   1.000
_cell.length_b   1.000
_cell.length_c   1.000
_cell.angle_alpha   90.00
_cell.angle_beta   90.00
_cell.angle_gamma   90.00
#
_symmetry.space_group_name_H-M   'P 1'
#
loop_
_entity.id
_entity.type
_entity.pdbx_description
1 polymer ?
#
loop_
_entity_poly.entity_id
_entity_poly.type
_entity_poly.pdbx_seq_one_letter_code
_entity_poly.pdbx_strand_id
1 'polypeptide(L)'
;MITHMQKFVERNSISIKLIVVFFLTIILMIPASIINELVSERKERQNDAIKEIQSKWGEEQTITGPILCIPYQTYDLDKEGNKINVTTHKAFFLPDEINITGSISPVVRKRDLFKVVLYQTKLYFNGSFKLLDFSGISQKNTTILSKDAYFSIGISDMRGVEEFVTFNFNKIPLNCESGTHDNFSKGSGFTTENFDFIKDSSNLNNFSFELSLKGSENLKFIPVGKRTNIQLSSNWKTPSFDGAFLPDKREITDTGFVANWEILDFNRNFPQQWVDSEKDFSSSAFGVNLKLPIDLYKKTERSTKYAILFIALTFAIFFFIEVLKNFKVHPIQYVLIGSALCVFYLLLLSLSEQVGFDLAYLIASISVIGMIVL
;
A
#
# COMPACT_ATOMS: atom_id res chain seq x y z
N MET A 1 -6.96 -59.48 37.73
CA MET A 1 -6.50 -58.16 37.20
C MET A 1 -7.23 -57.78 35.92
N ILE A 2 -7.43 -58.66 34.95
CA ILE A 2 -8.13 -58.42 33.68
C ILE A 2 -9.62 -58.01 33.87
N THR A 3 -10.36 -58.68 34.80
CA THR A 3 -11.75 -58.38 35.10
C THR A 3 -12.00 -56.99 35.74
N HIS A 4 -11.06 -56.45 36.50
CA HIS A 4 -11.15 -55.11 37.09
C HIS A 4 -10.93 -53.99 36.05
N MET A 5 -10.01 -54.24 35.12
CA MET A 5 -9.75 -53.32 34.01
C MET A 5 -10.92 -53.27 33.03
N GLN A 6 -11.56 -54.40 32.73
CA GLN A 6 -12.74 -54.45 31.88
C GLN A 6 -13.93 -53.69 32.48
N LYS A 7 -14.23 -53.90 33.80
CA LYS A 7 -15.29 -53.15 34.49
C LYS A 7 -15.01 -51.65 34.61
N PHE A 8 -13.73 -51.22 34.71
CA PHE A 8 -13.32 -49.81 34.72
C PHE A 8 -13.53 -49.20 33.35
N VAL A 9 -13.16 -49.86 32.25
CA VAL A 9 -13.33 -49.43 30.87
C VAL A 9 -14.81 -49.33 30.52
N GLU A 10 -15.66 -50.28 30.92
CA GLU A 10 -17.10 -50.23 30.69
C GLU A 10 -17.78 -49.06 31.44
N ARG A 11 -17.39 -48.79 32.68
CA ARG A 11 -17.95 -47.74 33.53
C ARG A 11 -17.53 -46.34 33.09
N ASN A 12 -16.33 -46.21 32.46
CA ASN A 12 -15.77 -44.92 32.00
C ASN A 12 -15.67 -44.83 30.47
N SER A 13 -16.42 -45.63 29.73
CA SER A 13 -16.29 -45.72 28.27
C SER A 13 -16.49 -44.38 27.57
N ILE A 14 -17.42 -43.52 28.02
CA ILE A 14 -17.68 -42.19 27.47
C ILE A 14 -16.48 -41.26 27.72
N SER A 15 -15.92 -41.25 28.93
CA SER A 15 -14.77 -40.40 29.27
C SER A 15 -13.52 -40.79 28.49
N ILE A 16 -13.27 -42.11 28.31
CA ILE A 16 -12.14 -42.61 27.53
C ILE A 16 -12.27 -42.23 26.06
N LYS A 17 -13.47 -42.33 25.49
CA LYS A 17 -13.75 -41.92 24.11
C LYS A 17 -13.54 -40.40 23.93
N LEU A 18 -14.01 -39.59 24.84
CA LEU A 18 -13.82 -38.13 24.78
C LEU A 18 -12.32 -37.79 24.83
N ILE A 19 -11.53 -38.48 25.66
CA ILE A 19 -10.07 -38.33 25.68
C ILE A 19 -9.45 -38.72 24.34
N VAL A 20 -9.86 -39.83 23.73
CA VAL A 20 -9.36 -40.29 22.42
C VAL A 20 -9.71 -39.24 21.32
N VAL A 21 -10.96 -38.78 21.27
CA VAL A 21 -11.38 -37.76 20.31
C VAL A 21 -10.59 -36.47 20.48
N PHE A 22 -10.34 -36.06 21.74
CA PHE A 22 -9.53 -34.88 22.02
C PHE A 22 -8.08 -35.03 21.52
N PHE A 23 -7.46 -36.17 21.79
CA PHE A 23 -6.09 -36.45 21.29
C PHE A 23 -6.05 -36.53 19.76
N LEU A 24 -7.03 -37.15 19.11
CA LEU A 24 -7.12 -37.19 17.65
C LEU A 24 -7.28 -35.79 17.06
N THR A 25 -8.07 -34.91 17.69
CA THR A 25 -8.18 -33.51 17.28
C THR A 25 -6.84 -32.79 17.34
N ILE A 26 -6.05 -33.00 18.41
CA ILE A 26 -4.70 -32.43 18.55
C ILE A 26 -3.76 -33.00 17.47
N ILE A 27 -3.78 -34.28 17.20
CA ILE A 27 -2.94 -34.91 16.17
C ILE A 27 -3.25 -34.31 14.79
N LEU A 28 -4.52 -34.06 14.48
CA LEU A 28 -4.94 -33.45 13.21
C LEU A 28 -4.62 -31.94 13.10
N MET A 29 -4.20 -31.30 14.20
CA MET A 29 -3.62 -29.94 14.11
C MET A 29 -2.31 -29.93 13.33
N ILE A 30 -1.55 -31.04 13.33
CA ILE A 30 -0.28 -31.12 12.59
C ILE A 30 -0.50 -30.96 11.08
N PRO A 31 -1.30 -31.79 10.39
CA PRO A 31 -1.55 -31.59 8.97
C PRO A 31 -2.26 -30.25 8.68
N ALA A 32 -3.13 -29.77 9.56
CA ALA A 32 -3.75 -28.46 9.41
C ALA A 32 -2.73 -27.30 9.47
N SER A 33 -1.71 -27.39 10.33
CA SER A 33 -0.64 -26.39 10.38
C SER A 33 0.25 -26.42 9.13
N ILE A 34 0.56 -27.61 8.60
CA ILE A 34 1.30 -27.76 7.34
C ILE A 34 0.54 -27.11 6.18
N ILE A 35 -0.78 -27.27 6.12
CA ILE A 35 -1.61 -26.63 5.09
C ILE A 35 -1.56 -25.11 5.22
N ASN A 36 -1.63 -24.56 6.44
CA ASN A 36 -1.50 -23.12 6.66
C ASN A 36 -0.12 -22.60 6.22
N GLU A 37 0.94 -23.35 6.45
CA GLU A 37 2.29 -23.02 6.00
C GLU A 37 2.36 -22.99 4.46
N LEU A 38 1.78 -23.99 3.77
CA LEU A 38 1.67 -24.01 2.32
C LEU A 38 0.90 -22.80 1.76
N VAL A 39 -0.21 -22.40 2.40
CA VAL A 39 -0.96 -21.19 2.00
C VAL A 39 -0.10 -19.94 2.14
N SER A 40 0.65 -19.83 3.24
CA SER A 40 1.56 -18.71 3.50
C SER A 40 2.70 -18.67 2.47
N GLU A 41 3.32 -19.82 2.15
CA GLU A 41 4.35 -19.93 1.13
C GLU A 41 3.83 -19.50 -0.25
N ARG A 42 2.63 -19.94 -0.65
CA ARG A 42 2.01 -19.52 -1.91
C ARG A 42 1.75 -18.02 -1.98
N LYS A 43 1.32 -17.43 -0.88
CA LYS A 43 1.11 -15.98 -0.76
C LYS A 43 2.43 -15.20 -0.86
N GLU A 44 3.49 -15.71 -0.26
CA GLU A 44 4.83 -15.11 -0.38
C GLU A 44 5.33 -15.15 -1.82
N ARG A 45 5.23 -16.30 -2.50
CA ARG A 45 5.55 -16.42 -3.93
C ARG A 45 4.72 -15.48 -4.81
N GLN A 46 3.44 -15.25 -4.47
CA GLN A 46 2.63 -14.22 -5.15
C GLN A 46 3.23 -12.84 -4.96
N ASN A 47 3.56 -12.46 -3.73
CA ASN A 47 4.13 -11.15 -3.43
C ASN A 47 5.47 -10.94 -4.16
N ASP A 48 6.32 -11.97 -4.22
CA ASP A 48 7.60 -11.90 -4.92
C ASP A 48 7.42 -11.74 -6.44
N ALA A 49 6.49 -12.48 -7.03
CA ALA A 49 6.17 -12.33 -8.45
C ALA A 49 5.59 -10.93 -8.77
N ILE A 50 4.75 -10.40 -7.90
CA ILE A 50 4.21 -9.03 -8.02
C ILE A 50 5.36 -8.02 -7.93
N LYS A 51 6.22 -8.10 -6.92
CA LYS A 51 7.38 -7.22 -6.77
C LYS A 51 8.32 -7.27 -7.96
N GLU A 52 8.55 -8.46 -8.53
CA GLU A 52 9.40 -8.58 -9.73
C GLU A 52 8.79 -7.85 -10.93
N ILE A 53 7.47 -7.90 -11.13
CA ILE A 53 6.79 -7.17 -12.21
C ILE A 53 6.87 -5.66 -11.92
N GLN A 54 6.57 -5.24 -10.70
CA GLN A 54 6.60 -3.84 -10.27
C GLN A 54 7.99 -3.23 -10.45
N SER A 55 9.04 -3.94 -10.07
CA SER A 55 10.43 -3.48 -10.19
C SER A 55 10.89 -3.24 -11.64
N LYS A 56 10.21 -3.84 -12.63
CA LYS A 56 10.51 -3.68 -14.07
C LYS A 56 9.61 -2.67 -14.77
N TRP A 57 8.48 -2.30 -14.16
CA TRP A 57 7.50 -1.39 -14.75
C TRP A 57 7.49 -0.02 -14.06
N GLY A 58 7.41 0.00 -12.77
CA GLY A 58 7.25 1.10 -11.85
C GLY A 58 6.51 0.61 -10.61
N GLU A 59 7.05 0.93 -9.45
CA GLU A 59 6.46 0.56 -8.16
C GLU A 59 5.25 1.44 -7.81
N GLU A 60 4.72 1.33 -6.60
CA GLU A 60 3.70 2.22 -6.07
C GLU A 60 4.23 3.66 -6.07
N GLN A 61 3.43 4.61 -6.57
CA GLN A 61 3.88 5.98 -6.72
C GLN A 61 3.31 6.91 -5.65
N THR A 62 4.20 7.70 -5.06
CA THR A 62 3.85 8.83 -4.19
C THR A 62 4.57 10.07 -4.72
N ILE A 63 3.80 11.14 -4.97
CA ILE A 63 4.30 12.40 -5.53
C ILE A 63 4.26 13.46 -4.44
N THR A 64 5.39 14.15 -4.27
CA THR A 64 5.58 15.22 -3.28
C THR A 64 6.09 16.48 -3.97
N GLY A 65 5.46 17.59 -3.77
CA GLY A 65 5.92 18.86 -4.36
C GLY A 65 4.95 19.46 -5.39
N PRO A 66 5.39 20.57 -6.05
CA PRO A 66 6.73 21.14 -6.00
C PRO A 66 7.04 21.85 -4.66
N ILE A 67 8.29 21.79 -4.26
CA ILE A 67 8.83 22.52 -3.11
C ILE A 67 9.88 23.48 -3.63
N LEU A 68 9.73 24.77 -3.35
CA LEU A 68 10.73 25.79 -3.70
C LEU A 68 11.83 25.82 -2.64
N CYS A 69 13.07 25.67 -3.05
CA CYS A 69 14.23 25.82 -2.21
C CYS A 69 15.00 27.10 -2.59
N ILE A 70 15.29 27.92 -1.61
CA ILE A 70 16.12 29.12 -1.79
C ILE A 70 17.28 29.05 -0.79
N PRO A 71 18.51 28.83 -1.27
CA PRO A 71 19.68 28.86 -0.41
C PRO A 71 19.97 30.27 0.12
N TYR A 72 20.52 30.36 1.32
CA TYR A 72 20.99 31.62 1.90
C TYR A 72 22.23 31.39 2.76
N GLN A 73 23.02 32.43 2.99
CA GLN A 73 24.22 32.40 3.79
C GLN A 73 24.08 33.29 5.01
N THR A 74 24.52 32.78 6.15
CA THR A 74 24.78 33.53 7.35
C THR A 74 26.29 33.68 7.52
N TYR A 75 26.75 34.81 8.07
CA TYR A 75 28.18 35.09 8.26
C TYR A 75 28.39 36.02 9.44
N ASP A 76 29.60 36.00 9.99
CA ASP A 76 30.05 37.00 10.93
C ASP A 76 30.87 38.07 10.18
N LEU A 77 31.01 39.25 10.79
CA LEU A 77 31.89 40.31 10.28
C LEU A 77 33.08 40.41 11.20
N ASP A 78 34.29 40.45 10.63
CA ASP A 78 35.51 40.78 11.35
C ASP A 78 35.59 42.29 11.67
N LYS A 79 36.64 42.71 12.36
CA LYS A 79 36.86 44.12 12.71
C LYS A 79 37.04 45.04 11.49
N GLU A 80 37.38 44.46 10.34
CA GLU A 80 37.60 45.14 9.06
C GLU A 80 36.38 45.12 8.15
N GLY A 81 35.29 44.45 8.58
CA GLY A 81 34.03 44.33 7.83
C GLY A 81 34.02 43.18 6.80
N ASN A 82 35.00 42.27 6.80
CA ASN A 82 35.03 41.13 5.91
C ASN A 82 34.14 40.02 6.48
N LYS A 83 33.50 39.26 5.56
CA LYS A 83 32.68 38.09 5.93
C LYS A 83 33.59 36.94 6.40
N ILE A 84 33.34 36.44 7.60
CA ILE A 84 33.96 35.24 8.17
C ILE A 84 32.89 34.25 8.64
N ASN A 85 33.25 32.99 8.87
CA ASN A 85 32.34 31.93 9.34
C ASN A 85 31.09 31.80 8.48
N VAL A 86 31.26 31.85 7.16
CA VAL A 86 30.11 31.73 6.21
C VAL A 86 29.54 30.34 6.27
N THR A 87 28.23 30.23 6.60
CA THR A 87 27.48 28.97 6.61
C THR A 87 26.35 29.10 5.63
N THR A 88 26.15 28.06 4.77
CA THR A 88 25.05 28.01 3.80
C THR A 88 23.91 27.18 4.38
N HIS A 89 22.73 27.72 4.31
CA HIS A 89 21.46 27.15 4.76
C HIS A 89 20.50 27.04 3.59
N LYS A 90 19.45 26.21 3.74
CA LYS A 90 18.36 26.06 2.78
C LYS A 90 17.04 26.47 3.40
N ALA A 91 16.32 27.35 2.73
CA ALA A 91 14.95 27.72 3.07
C ALA A 91 13.99 27.05 2.10
N PHE A 92 12.98 26.38 2.62
CA PHE A 92 11.98 25.66 1.86
C PHE A 92 10.63 26.35 1.98
N PHE A 93 9.95 26.49 0.84
CA PHE A 93 8.64 27.12 0.73
C PHE A 93 7.69 26.21 -0.03
N LEU A 94 6.48 26.08 0.48
CA LEU A 94 5.39 25.34 -0.16
C LEU A 94 4.46 26.27 -0.92
N PRO A 95 3.77 25.81 -1.99
CA PRO A 95 2.87 26.65 -2.78
C PRO A 95 1.64 27.07 -1.96
N ASP A 96 1.08 28.25 -2.26
CA ASP A 96 -0.21 28.68 -1.71
C ASP A 96 -1.35 27.87 -2.31
N GLU A 97 -1.30 27.63 -3.59
CA GLU A 97 -2.29 26.83 -4.28
C GLU A 97 -1.64 25.81 -5.22
N ILE A 98 -2.14 24.61 -5.19
CA ILE A 98 -1.78 23.56 -6.14
C ILE A 98 -3.03 22.83 -6.62
N ASN A 99 -3.16 22.74 -7.94
CA ASN A 99 -4.22 22.03 -8.61
C ASN A 99 -3.58 20.89 -9.44
N ILE A 100 -4.05 19.68 -9.24
CA ILE A 100 -3.58 18.49 -9.93
C ILE A 100 -4.77 17.84 -10.62
N THR A 101 -4.67 17.68 -11.93
CA THR A 101 -5.69 16.96 -12.71
C THR A 101 -5.04 15.80 -13.44
N GLY A 102 -5.71 14.65 -13.49
CA GLY A 102 -5.12 13.51 -14.16
C GLY A 102 -6.08 12.38 -14.48
N SER A 103 -5.61 11.55 -15.42
CA SER A 103 -6.27 10.32 -15.80
C SER A 103 -5.36 9.13 -15.55
N ILE A 104 -5.92 8.06 -15.01
CA ILE A 104 -5.22 6.81 -14.73
C ILE A 104 -5.76 5.75 -15.68
N SER A 105 -4.88 5.10 -16.41
CA SER A 105 -5.18 4.00 -17.34
C SER A 105 -4.62 2.69 -16.80
N PRO A 106 -5.39 1.94 -15.99
CA PRO A 106 -4.95 0.70 -15.40
C PRO A 106 -5.01 -0.45 -16.41
N VAL A 107 -4.02 -1.35 -16.30
CA VAL A 107 -3.90 -2.58 -17.07
C VAL A 107 -3.58 -3.73 -16.13
N VAL A 108 -4.39 -4.79 -16.16
CA VAL A 108 -4.09 -6.00 -15.40
C VAL A 108 -3.09 -6.84 -16.18
N ARG A 109 -1.92 -7.07 -15.61
CA ARG A 109 -0.92 -8.00 -16.13
C ARG A 109 -0.97 -9.31 -15.36
N LYS A 110 -0.82 -10.41 -16.10
CA LYS A 110 -0.77 -11.76 -15.54
C LYS A 110 0.63 -12.33 -15.79
N ARG A 111 1.21 -12.91 -14.73
CA ARG A 111 2.41 -13.74 -14.83
C ARG A 111 2.15 -15.05 -14.10
N ASP A 112 2.20 -16.14 -14.84
CA ASP A 112 1.77 -17.46 -14.37
C ASP A 112 0.33 -17.41 -13.79
N LEU A 113 0.16 -17.67 -12.52
CA LEU A 113 -1.12 -17.63 -11.81
C LEU A 113 -1.43 -16.26 -11.19
N PHE A 114 -0.44 -15.36 -11.12
CA PHE A 114 -0.55 -14.10 -10.39
C PHE A 114 -0.95 -12.94 -11.29
N LYS A 115 -1.79 -12.06 -10.77
CA LYS A 115 -2.26 -10.86 -11.44
C LYS A 115 -1.81 -9.64 -10.65
N VAL A 116 -1.35 -8.61 -11.34
CA VAL A 116 -0.99 -7.32 -10.77
C VAL A 116 -1.64 -6.21 -11.59
N VAL A 117 -2.07 -5.15 -10.92
CA VAL A 117 -2.58 -3.95 -11.59
C VAL A 117 -1.42 -3.01 -11.79
N LEU A 118 -1.10 -2.76 -13.04
CA LEU A 118 -0.17 -1.72 -13.47
C LEU A 118 -0.98 -0.57 -14.04
N TYR A 119 -0.43 0.63 -14.06
CA TYR A 119 -1.09 1.77 -14.67
C TYR A 119 -0.11 2.71 -15.35
N GLN A 120 -0.63 3.49 -16.28
CA GLN A 120 -0.03 4.72 -16.79
C GLN A 120 -0.94 5.87 -16.38
N THR A 121 -0.32 6.99 -16.03
CA THR A 121 -1.06 8.19 -15.67
C THR A 121 -0.41 9.41 -16.30
N LYS A 122 -1.24 10.37 -16.68
CA LYS A 122 -0.83 11.67 -17.14
C LYS A 122 -1.42 12.71 -16.21
N LEU A 123 -0.54 13.43 -15.55
CA LEU A 123 -0.85 14.37 -14.47
C LEU A 123 -0.45 15.78 -14.89
N TYR A 124 -1.36 16.73 -14.74
CA TYR A 124 -1.14 18.14 -14.99
C TYR A 124 -1.13 18.88 -13.66
N PHE A 125 -0.02 19.51 -13.37
CA PHE A 125 0.19 20.30 -12.17
C PHE A 125 0.16 21.79 -12.55
N ASN A 126 -0.59 22.58 -11.81
CA ASN A 126 -0.52 24.02 -11.86
C ASN A 126 -0.79 24.60 -10.48
N GLY A 127 -0.25 25.78 -10.23
CA GLY A 127 -0.39 26.41 -8.94
C GLY A 127 0.35 27.73 -8.85
N SER A 128 0.44 28.25 -7.63
CA SER A 128 1.08 29.53 -7.40
C SER A 128 1.75 29.61 -6.03
N PHE A 129 2.82 30.41 -5.99
CA PHE A 129 3.43 30.91 -4.78
C PHE A 129 3.08 32.40 -4.67
N LYS A 130 2.57 32.84 -3.53
CA LYS A 130 2.43 34.26 -3.22
C LYS A 130 3.81 34.85 -2.85
N LEU A 131 3.81 36.12 -2.45
CA LEU A 131 5.02 36.77 -1.98
C LEU A 131 5.60 35.99 -0.79
N LEU A 132 6.86 35.54 -0.94
CA LEU A 132 7.51 34.77 0.10
C LEU A 132 7.87 35.65 1.29
N ASP A 133 7.64 35.18 2.49
CA ASP A 133 8.02 35.86 3.72
C ASP A 133 9.41 35.41 4.17
N PHE A 134 10.40 36.26 3.99
CA PHE A 134 11.77 36.06 4.45
C PHE A 134 12.04 36.58 5.86
N SER A 135 11.02 37.13 6.57
CA SER A 135 11.22 37.76 7.89
C SER A 135 11.81 36.79 8.93
N GLY A 136 11.46 35.50 8.85
CA GLY A 136 12.00 34.45 9.70
C GLY A 136 13.45 34.03 9.34
N ILE A 137 13.95 34.40 8.17
CA ILE A 137 15.27 34.03 7.63
C ILE A 137 16.19 35.23 7.63
N SER A 138 15.68 36.44 7.39
CA SER A 138 16.43 37.67 7.28
C SER A 138 16.88 38.18 8.66
N GLN A 139 17.90 37.53 9.20
CA GLN A 139 18.60 37.99 10.39
C GLN A 139 19.74 38.94 10.00
N LYS A 140 20.33 39.62 11.02
CA LYS A 140 21.55 40.44 10.84
C LYS A 140 22.64 39.55 10.20
N ASN A 141 23.32 40.03 9.15
CA ASN A 141 24.37 39.29 8.43
C ASN A 141 23.87 38.07 7.62
N THR A 142 22.77 38.22 6.90
CA THR A 142 22.25 37.20 6.00
C THR A 142 22.34 37.69 4.53
N THR A 143 22.69 36.77 3.62
CA THR A 143 22.63 37.00 2.16
C THR A 143 21.80 35.90 1.51
N ILE A 144 20.71 36.27 0.85
CA ILE A 144 19.88 35.34 0.09
C ILE A 144 20.56 35.07 -1.26
N LEU A 145 20.74 33.79 -1.60
CA LEU A 145 21.31 33.35 -2.88
C LEU A 145 20.17 33.14 -3.88
N SER A 146 19.52 34.22 -4.31
CA SER A 146 18.36 34.17 -5.16
C SER A 146 18.57 33.49 -6.51
N LYS A 147 19.81 33.53 -7.03
CA LYS A 147 20.21 32.91 -8.31
C LYS A 147 20.38 31.39 -8.21
N ASP A 148 20.43 30.86 -7.02
CA ASP A 148 20.59 29.44 -6.75
C ASP A 148 19.26 28.79 -6.32
N ALA A 149 18.13 29.48 -6.53
CA ALA A 149 16.81 28.93 -6.25
C ALA A 149 16.46 27.79 -7.23
N TYR A 150 15.79 26.77 -6.73
CA TYR A 150 15.34 25.63 -7.54
C TYR A 150 14.04 25.04 -6.97
N PHE A 151 13.30 24.33 -7.83
CA PHE A 151 12.16 23.52 -7.39
C PHE A 151 12.58 22.06 -7.26
N SER A 152 12.03 21.37 -6.27
CA SER A 152 12.27 19.96 -6.04
C SER A 152 10.94 19.20 -5.99
N ILE A 153 10.85 18.11 -6.73
CA ILE A 153 9.67 17.24 -6.84
C ILE A 153 10.08 15.82 -6.49
N GLY A 154 9.48 15.27 -5.43
CA GLY A 154 9.70 13.89 -5.02
C GLY A 154 8.80 12.92 -5.76
N ILE A 155 9.36 11.82 -6.25
CA ILE A 155 8.67 10.69 -6.87
C ILE A 155 9.24 9.43 -6.25
N SER A 156 8.41 8.55 -5.71
CA SER A 156 8.89 7.38 -4.97
C SER A 156 9.69 6.40 -5.84
N ASP A 157 9.34 6.26 -7.13
CA ASP A 157 10.09 5.43 -8.08
C ASP A 157 10.25 6.14 -9.43
N MET A 158 11.45 6.63 -9.69
CA MET A 158 11.81 7.35 -10.92
C MET A 158 11.80 6.49 -12.18
N ARG A 159 11.85 5.15 -12.06
CA ARG A 159 11.74 4.23 -13.21
C ARG A 159 10.39 4.34 -13.92
N GLY A 160 9.38 4.84 -13.21
CA GLY A 160 8.05 5.08 -13.77
C GLY A 160 7.96 6.31 -14.66
N VAL A 161 8.88 7.27 -14.62
CA VAL A 161 8.83 8.49 -15.42
C VAL A 161 9.05 8.14 -16.90
N GLU A 162 8.11 8.56 -17.77
CA GLU A 162 8.10 8.16 -19.19
C GLU A 162 8.68 9.24 -20.11
N GLU A 163 8.63 10.50 -19.71
CA GLU A 163 9.03 11.63 -20.56
C GLU A 163 9.84 12.64 -19.76
N PHE A 164 10.65 13.45 -20.47
CA PHE A 164 11.32 14.58 -19.84
C PHE A 164 10.30 15.59 -19.34
N VAL A 165 10.47 16.03 -18.09
CA VAL A 165 9.61 17.04 -17.48
C VAL A 165 10.19 18.42 -17.75
N THR A 166 9.35 19.32 -18.26
CA THR A 166 9.66 20.75 -18.35
C THR A 166 8.82 21.48 -17.31
N PHE A 167 9.48 22.13 -16.38
CA PHE A 167 8.84 22.92 -15.34
C PHE A 167 8.72 24.37 -15.80
N ASN A 168 7.52 24.91 -15.91
CA ASN A 168 7.29 26.31 -16.28
C ASN A 168 7.09 27.15 -15.03
N PHE A 169 7.93 28.17 -14.83
CA PHE A 169 7.78 29.18 -13.78
C PHE A 169 7.59 30.54 -14.41
N ASN A 170 6.47 31.23 -14.15
CA ASN A 170 6.11 32.50 -14.76
C ASN A 170 6.27 32.53 -16.30
N LYS A 171 5.92 31.42 -16.97
CA LYS A 171 6.10 31.17 -18.41
C LYS A 171 7.56 30.98 -18.87
N ILE A 172 8.51 30.94 -17.96
CA ILE A 172 9.91 30.60 -18.25
C ILE A 172 10.06 29.08 -18.10
N PRO A 173 10.44 28.35 -19.12
CA PRO A 173 10.71 26.91 -19.02
C PRO A 173 12.02 26.68 -18.28
N LEU A 174 12.00 25.84 -17.28
CA LEU A 174 13.15 25.35 -16.53
C LEU A 174 13.35 23.87 -16.85
N ASN A 175 14.59 23.51 -17.17
CA ASN A 175 14.95 22.11 -17.37
C ASN A 175 14.99 21.37 -16.03
N CYS A 176 14.67 20.08 -16.05
CA CYS A 176 14.69 19.25 -14.88
C CYS A 176 15.81 18.21 -14.97
N GLU A 177 16.48 17.98 -13.86
CA GLU A 177 17.55 16.98 -13.69
C GLU A 177 17.09 15.90 -12.71
N SER A 178 17.52 14.66 -12.95
CA SER A 178 17.18 13.53 -12.08
C SER A 178 17.88 13.65 -10.72
N GLY A 179 17.16 13.30 -9.66
CA GLY A 179 17.61 13.38 -8.27
C GLY A 179 17.10 14.62 -7.56
N THR A 180 16.87 14.48 -6.26
CA THR A 180 16.55 15.62 -5.40
C THR A 180 17.77 15.95 -4.53
N HIS A 181 18.08 17.25 -4.40
CA HIS A 181 19.13 17.71 -3.51
C HIS A 181 18.73 17.65 -2.02
N ASP A 182 17.53 17.16 -1.74
CA ASP A 182 16.88 17.20 -0.43
C ASP A 182 16.29 15.83 -0.08
N ASN A 183 16.25 15.48 1.21
CA ASN A 183 15.90 14.12 1.66
C ASN A 183 14.41 13.86 1.89
N PHE A 184 13.51 14.79 1.59
CA PHE A 184 12.07 14.62 1.84
C PHE A 184 11.39 13.50 1.03
N SER A 185 12.04 12.99 -0.03
CA SER A 185 11.60 11.81 -0.79
C SER A 185 12.71 10.73 -0.88
N LYS A 186 13.58 10.66 0.12
CA LYS A 186 14.76 9.78 0.14
C LYS A 186 15.69 9.99 -1.07
N GLY A 187 15.76 11.22 -1.58
CA GLY A 187 16.56 11.59 -2.74
C GLY A 187 16.01 11.15 -4.08
N SER A 188 14.81 10.54 -4.12
CA SER A 188 14.14 10.10 -5.36
C SER A 188 13.23 11.20 -5.91
N GLY A 189 13.37 11.54 -7.18
CA GLY A 189 12.60 12.60 -7.83
C GLY A 189 13.45 13.39 -8.83
N PHE A 190 13.09 14.63 -9.08
CA PHE A 190 13.84 15.54 -9.95
C PHE A 190 13.88 16.95 -9.38
N THR A 191 14.89 17.71 -9.82
CA THR A 191 15.11 19.10 -9.43
C THR A 191 15.20 19.94 -10.68
N THR A 192 14.68 21.18 -10.66
CA THR A 192 14.88 22.12 -11.77
C THR A 192 16.31 22.64 -11.77
N GLU A 193 16.77 23.10 -12.92
CA GLU A 193 17.93 23.98 -12.97
C GLU A 193 17.75 25.21 -12.06
N ASN A 194 18.86 25.81 -11.65
CA ASN A 194 18.83 27.01 -10.83
C ASN A 194 18.30 28.20 -11.64
N PHE A 195 17.51 29.06 -10.99
CA PHE A 195 16.98 30.28 -11.58
C PHE A 195 17.05 31.45 -10.60
N ASP A 196 16.96 32.69 -11.09
CA ASP A 196 16.99 33.85 -10.22
C ASP A 196 15.57 34.21 -9.73
N PHE A 197 15.24 33.74 -8.55
CA PHE A 197 13.91 33.93 -7.95
C PHE A 197 13.53 35.42 -7.86
N ILE A 198 14.45 36.33 -7.46
CA ILE A 198 14.14 37.76 -7.30
C ILE A 198 13.87 38.42 -8.66
N LYS A 199 14.67 38.08 -9.69
CA LYS A 199 14.52 38.62 -11.03
C LYS A 199 13.25 38.09 -11.71
N ASP A 200 12.96 36.80 -11.51
CA ASP A 200 11.91 36.07 -12.24
C ASP A 200 10.59 36.02 -11.48
N SER A 201 10.55 36.58 -10.25
CA SER A 201 9.36 36.62 -9.42
C SER A 201 8.45 37.81 -9.72
N SER A 202 7.18 37.63 -9.47
CA SER A 202 6.12 38.63 -9.53
C SER A 202 5.26 38.57 -8.27
N ASN A 203 4.24 39.43 -8.16
CA ASN A 203 3.32 39.39 -7.01
C ASN A 203 2.57 38.04 -6.91
N LEU A 204 2.41 37.34 -8.02
CA LEU A 204 1.86 35.99 -8.09
C LEU A 204 2.77 35.14 -8.98
N ASN A 205 3.47 34.20 -8.39
CA ASN A 205 4.43 33.33 -9.06
C ASN A 205 3.77 32.02 -9.44
N ASN A 206 3.37 31.91 -10.71
CA ASN A 206 2.67 30.74 -11.22
C ASN A 206 3.65 29.65 -11.69
N PHE A 207 3.31 28.43 -11.45
CA PHE A 207 4.03 27.28 -12.01
C PHE A 207 3.09 26.34 -12.72
N SER A 208 3.64 25.56 -13.68
CA SER A 208 2.94 24.43 -14.29
C SER A 208 3.93 23.42 -14.85
N PHE A 209 3.59 22.15 -14.77
CA PHE A 209 4.30 21.06 -15.43
C PHE A 209 3.38 19.88 -15.68
N GLU A 210 3.79 19.03 -16.61
CA GLU A 210 3.13 17.76 -16.94
C GLU A 210 4.04 16.60 -16.52
N LEU A 211 3.43 15.53 -15.98
CA LEU A 211 4.13 14.33 -15.56
C LEU A 211 3.43 13.09 -16.12
N SER A 212 4.09 12.40 -17.05
CA SER A 212 3.68 11.08 -17.55
C SER A 212 4.39 10.02 -16.73
N LEU A 213 3.63 9.17 -16.03
CA LEU A 213 4.16 8.27 -15.02
C LEU A 213 3.55 6.87 -15.11
N LYS A 214 4.39 5.84 -15.05
CA LYS A 214 4.02 4.45 -14.82
C LYS A 214 4.04 4.15 -13.32
N GLY A 215 3.15 3.26 -12.90
CA GLY A 215 3.16 2.76 -11.54
C GLY A 215 2.37 1.47 -11.41
N SER A 216 2.27 1.00 -10.19
CA SER A 216 1.53 -0.21 -9.83
C SER A 216 0.68 0.04 -8.59
N GLU A 217 -0.53 -0.53 -8.60
CA GLU A 217 -1.48 -0.59 -7.48
C GLU A 217 -1.86 0.76 -6.86
N ASN A 218 -0.91 1.58 -6.37
CA ASN A 218 -1.17 2.83 -5.65
C ASN A 218 -0.66 4.06 -6.40
N LEU A 219 -1.48 5.12 -6.42
CA LEU A 219 -1.07 6.48 -6.77
C LEU A 219 -1.46 7.42 -5.63
N LYS A 220 -0.46 8.00 -4.98
CA LYS A 220 -0.62 8.87 -3.81
C LYS A 220 0.03 10.23 -4.02
N PHE A 221 -0.45 11.21 -3.29
CA PHE A 221 0.02 12.59 -3.28
C PHE A 221 0.26 13.05 -1.85
N ILE A 222 1.19 13.98 -1.68
CA ILE A 222 1.37 14.74 -0.45
C ILE A 222 0.74 16.12 -0.64
N PRO A 223 -0.14 16.57 0.27
CA PRO A 223 -0.83 17.86 0.13
C PRO A 223 0.09 19.01 0.54
N VAL A 224 0.97 19.45 -0.37
CA VAL A 224 1.96 20.50 -0.09
C VAL A 224 1.39 21.91 -0.17
N GLY A 225 0.30 22.15 -0.92
CA GLY A 225 -0.31 23.46 -1.04
C GLY A 225 -0.93 23.95 0.28
N LYS A 226 -1.01 25.28 0.46
CA LYS A 226 -1.89 25.85 1.46
C LYS A 226 -3.35 25.48 1.17
N ARG A 227 -3.68 25.40 -0.14
CA ARG A 227 -4.84 24.71 -0.68
C ARG A 227 -4.39 23.73 -1.74
N THR A 228 -4.72 22.46 -1.58
CA THR A 228 -4.41 21.38 -2.53
C THR A 228 -5.70 20.83 -3.10
N ASN A 229 -5.90 20.98 -4.41
CA ASN A 229 -7.04 20.43 -5.15
C ASN A 229 -6.53 19.33 -6.07
N ILE A 230 -7.15 18.14 -5.99
CA ILE A 230 -6.82 17.02 -6.88
C ILE A 230 -8.09 16.49 -7.51
N GLN A 231 -8.05 16.30 -8.82
CA GLN A 231 -9.09 15.60 -9.58
C GLN A 231 -8.47 14.44 -10.34
N LEU A 232 -8.91 13.23 -10.04
CA LEU A 232 -8.49 12.02 -10.72
C LEU A 232 -9.66 11.31 -11.36
N SER A 233 -9.44 10.80 -12.57
CA SER A 233 -10.36 9.93 -13.28
C SER A 233 -9.70 8.64 -13.71
N SER A 234 -10.47 7.56 -13.83
CA SER A 234 -9.97 6.28 -14.31
C SER A 234 -11.12 5.41 -14.80
N ASN A 235 -10.82 4.48 -15.71
CA ASN A 235 -11.75 3.41 -16.13
C ASN A 235 -11.75 2.21 -15.15
N TRP A 236 -11.13 2.31 -13.96
CA TRP A 236 -11.14 1.29 -12.93
C TRP A 236 -12.45 1.31 -12.16
N LYS A 237 -13.16 0.17 -12.13
CA LYS A 237 -14.51 0.07 -11.56
C LYS A 237 -14.57 -0.05 -10.05
N THR A 238 -13.49 -0.50 -9.42
CA THR A 238 -13.44 -0.80 -7.98
C THR A 238 -12.26 -0.10 -7.29
N PRO A 239 -12.23 1.25 -7.31
CA PRO A 239 -11.19 1.99 -6.61
C PRO A 239 -11.34 1.83 -5.10
N SER A 240 -10.22 1.84 -4.39
CA SER A 240 -10.17 2.05 -2.94
C SER A 240 -9.43 3.34 -2.68
N PHE A 241 -10.08 4.29 -2.07
CA PHE A 241 -9.45 5.54 -1.64
C PHE A 241 -8.89 5.34 -0.24
N ASP A 242 -7.60 5.60 -0.07
CA ASP A 242 -6.91 5.38 1.20
C ASP A 242 -5.90 6.49 1.52
N GLY A 243 -5.30 6.43 2.73
CA GLY A 243 -4.35 7.39 3.23
C GLY A 243 -4.96 8.37 4.22
N ALA A 244 -4.33 9.53 4.39
CA ALA A 244 -4.72 10.52 5.39
C ALA A 244 -6.07 11.21 5.08
N PHE A 245 -6.45 11.28 3.79
CA PHE A 245 -7.63 12.01 3.34
C PHE A 245 -8.45 11.19 2.35
N LEU A 246 -9.76 11.15 2.55
CA LEU A 246 -10.71 10.59 1.60
C LEU A 246 -11.19 11.69 0.64
N PRO A 247 -11.66 11.33 -0.58
CA PRO A 247 -12.18 12.34 -1.52
C PRO A 247 -13.46 12.99 -0.98
N ASP A 248 -13.56 14.31 -1.13
CA ASP A 248 -14.75 15.10 -0.77
C ASP A 248 -15.94 14.76 -1.68
N LYS A 249 -15.64 14.54 -2.97
CA LYS A 249 -16.63 14.13 -3.96
C LYS A 249 -16.08 12.95 -4.75
N ARG A 250 -16.91 11.92 -4.90
CA ARG A 250 -16.58 10.75 -5.71
C ARG A 250 -17.79 10.26 -6.47
N GLU A 251 -17.58 9.89 -7.70
CA GLU A 251 -18.54 9.21 -8.53
C GLU A 251 -17.91 7.91 -9.02
N ILE A 252 -18.54 6.78 -8.73
CA ILE A 252 -18.09 5.45 -9.15
C ILE A 252 -19.21 4.85 -10.00
N THR A 253 -18.86 4.49 -11.23
CA THR A 253 -19.79 3.92 -12.21
C THR A 253 -19.28 2.58 -12.74
N ASP A 254 -20.09 1.90 -13.54
CA ASP A 254 -19.66 0.68 -14.24
C ASP A 254 -18.57 0.92 -15.29
N THR A 255 -18.29 2.17 -15.63
CA THR A 255 -17.26 2.56 -16.60
C THR A 255 -15.98 3.07 -15.96
N GLY A 256 -16.00 3.36 -14.63
CA GLY A 256 -14.84 3.87 -13.92
C GLY A 256 -15.19 4.81 -12.77
N PHE A 257 -14.27 5.70 -12.41
CA PHE A 257 -14.47 6.67 -11.34
C PHE A 257 -13.95 8.07 -11.67
N VAL A 258 -14.53 9.05 -11.00
CA VAL A 258 -13.99 10.42 -10.84
C VAL A 258 -13.98 10.73 -9.36
N ALA A 259 -12.86 11.25 -8.85
CA ALA A 259 -12.68 11.59 -7.45
C ALA A 259 -11.99 12.94 -7.30
N ASN A 260 -12.47 13.76 -6.36
CA ASN A 260 -11.97 15.11 -6.11
C ASN A 260 -11.63 15.24 -4.61
N TRP A 261 -10.48 15.84 -4.34
CA TRP A 261 -10.03 16.21 -3.00
C TRP A 261 -9.77 17.71 -2.93
N GLU A 262 -10.13 18.34 -1.82
CA GLU A 262 -9.75 19.70 -1.47
C GLU A 262 -9.18 19.67 -0.04
N ILE A 263 -7.87 19.89 0.11
CA ILE A 263 -7.17 19.79 1.38
C ILE A 263 -6.51 21.11 1.71
N LEU A 264 -6.76 21.62 2.90
CA LEU A 264 -6.19 22.84 3.44
C LEU A 264 -4.94 22.54 4.29
N ASP A 265 -4.05 23.51 4.42
CA ASP A 265 -2.85 23.42 5.25
C ASP A 265 -3.14 23.12 6.73
N PHE A 266 -4.30 23.55 7.25
CA PHE A 266 -4.77 23.21 8.60
C PHE A 266 -5.01 21.70 8.82
N ASN A 267 -5.16 20.93 7.75
CA ASN A 267 -5.41 19.49 7.82
C ASN A 267 -4.12 18.66 7.91
N ARG A 268 -2.93 19.26 7.82
CA ARG A 268 -1.63 18.58 7.80
C ARG A 268 -0.69 19.03 8.92
N ASN A 269 0.30 18.22 9.26
CA ASN A 269 1.16 18.41 10.44
C ASN A 269 2.54 19.01 10.12
N PHE A 270 2.69 19.73 9.01
CA PHE A 270 3.95 20.38 8.66
C PHE A 270 3.73 21.83 8.21
N PRO A 271 4.70 22.73 8.47
CA PRO A 271 4.56 24.15 8.21
C PRO A 271 4.64 24.47 6.72
N GLN A 272 4.18 25.69 6.35
CA GLN A 272 4.25 26.20 4.98
C GLN A 272 5.67 26.58 4.56
N GLN A 273 6.56 26.84 5.52
CA GLN A 273 7.98 27.14 5.30
C GLN A 273 8.84 26.63 6.47
N TRP A 274 10.08 26.26 6.20
CA TRP A 274 11.05 25.84 7.20
C TRP A 274 12.49 26.01 6.70
N VAL A 275 13.46 25.84 7.60
CA VAL A 275 14.88 25.96 7.32
C VAL A 275 15.60 24.68 7.73
N ASP A 276 16.55 24.22 6.92
CA ASP A 276 17.53 23.12 7.13
C ASP A 276 17.00 21.78 7.64
N SER A 277 15.82 21.73 8.23
CA SER A 277 15.31 20.50 8.83
C SER A 277 14.63 19.60 7.80
N GLU A 278 14.95 18.32 7.83
CA GLU A 278 14.19 17.31 7.11
C GLU A 278 12.75 17.21 7.67
N LYS A 279 11.78 17.06 6.77
CA LYS A 279 10.37 16.86 7.14
C LYS A 279 9.88 15.54 6.57
N ASP A 280 9.28 14.74 7.42
CA ASP A 280 8.57 13.53 6.99
C ASP A 280 7.12 13.88 6.63
N PHE A 281 6.79 13.73 5.37
CA PHE A 281 5.46 13.99 4.83
C PHE A 281 4.62 12.70 4.68
N SER A 282 5.20 11.54 4.93
CA SER A 282 4.61 10.22 4.63
C SER A 282 3.26 10.00 5.30
N SER A 283 3.07 10.51 6.52
CA SER A 283 1.82 10.41 7.27
C SER A 283 0.64 11.16 6.65
N SER A 284 0.92 12.13 5.75
CA SER A 284 -0.10 12.92 5.05
C SER A 284 -0.39 12.42 3.63
N ALA A 285 0.19 11.28 3.22
CA ALA A 285 -0.04 10.71 1.91
C ALA A 285 -1.49 10.22 1.76
N PHE A 286 -2.12 10.53 0.62
CA PHE A 286 -3.47 10.11 0.27
C PHE A 286 -3.60 9.87 -1.21
N GLY A 287 -4.62 9.10 -1.62
CA GLY A 287 -4.84 8.85 -3.04
C GLY A 287 -5.74 7.67 -3.32
N VAL A 288 -5.45 6.96 -4.41
CA VAL A 288 -6.23 5.84 -4.90
C VAL A 288 -5.41 4.55 -4.94
N ASN A 289 -6.07 3.47 -4.55
CA ASN A 289 -5.56 2.11 -4.65
C ASN A 289 -6.38 1.34 -5.68
N LEU A 290 -5.70 0.79 -6.68
CA LEU A 290 -6.27 0.05 -7.81
C LEU A 290 -6.17 -1.46 -7.63
N LYS A 291 -5.92 -1.96 -6.42
CA LYS A 291 -5.76 -3.39 -6.15
C LYS A 291 -6.96 -4.20 -6.59
N LEU A 292 -6.69 -5.43 -7.01
CA LEU A 292 -7.74 -6.38 -7.32
C LEU A 292 -8.56 -6.67 -6.05
N PRO A 293 -9.90 -6.61 -6.12
CA PRO A 293 -10.74 -6.73 -4.93
C PRO A 293 -10.74 -8.14 -4.29
N ILE A 294 -10.31 -9.15 -5.04
CA ILE A 294 -10.35 -10.55 -4.60
C ILE A 294 -8.92 -11.08 -4.51
N ASP A 295 -8.43 -11.18 -3.28
CA ASP A 295 -7.22 -11.94 -2.95
C ASP A 295 -7.62 -13.37 -2.60
N LEU A 296 -7.39 -14.29 -3.54
CA LEU A 296 -7.70 -15.72 -3.39
C LEU A 296 -7.03 -16.32 -2.16
N TYR A 297 -5.77 -15.93 -1.91
CA TYR A 297 -5.01 -16.46 -0.79
C TYR A 297 -5.54 -15.96 0.56
N LYS A 298 -6.03 -14.72 0.64
CA LYS A 298 -6.70 -14.23 1.87
C LYS A 298 -7.98 -14.99 2.18
N LYS A 299 -8.78 -15.36 1.15
CA LYS A 299 -9.98 -16.20 1.37
C LYS A 299 -9.58 -17.60 1.82
N THR A 300 -8.59 -18.20 1.16
CA THR A 300 -8.10 -19.55 1.51
C THR A 300 -7.46 -19.54 2.91
N GLU A 301 -6.62 -18.56 3.24
CA GLU A 301 -6.01 -18.39 4.56
C GLU A 301 -7.06 -18.31 5.67
N ARG A 302 -8.13 -17.52 5.45
CA ARG A 302 -9.25 -17.47 6.41
C ARG A 302 -9.94 -18.81 6.58
N SER A 303 -10.19 -19.54 5.48
CA SER A 303 -10.81 -20.86 5.54
C SER A 303 -9.94 -21.88 6.28
N THR A 304 -8.65 -21.93 5.99
CA THR A 304 -7.70 -22.87 6.64
C THR A 304 -7.45 -22.53 8.11
N LYS A 305 -7.48 -21.26 8.48
CA LYS A 305 -7.37 -20.82 9.87
C LYS A 305 -8.48 -21.39 10.77
N TYR A 306 -9.67 -21.59 10.21
CA TYR A 306 -10.80 -22.20 10.94
C TYR A 306 -10.90 -23.73 10.77
N ALA A 307 -9.93 -24.38 10.11
CA ALA A 307 -9.96 -25.83 9.87
C ALA A 307 -10.11 -26.63 11.17
N ILE A 308 -9.37 -26.25 12.21
CA ILE A 308 -9.43 -26.93 13.50
C ILE A 308 -10.83 -26.86 14.15
N LEU A 309 -11.54 -25.74 13.98
CA LEU A 309 -12.89 -25.58 14.48
C LEU A 309 -13.86 -26.55 13.77
N PHE A 310 -13.75 -26.67 12.44
CA PHE A 310 -14.56 -27.60 11.67
C PHE A 310 -14.26 -29.06 12.01
N ILE A 311 -12.99 -29.42 12.18
CA ILE A 311 -12.58 -30.77 12.62
C ILE A 311 -13.16 -31.06 14.01
N ALA A 312 -12.98 -30.17 14.97
CA ALA A 312 -13.48 -30.34 16.34
C ALA A 312 -15.02 -30.43 16.39
N LEU A 313 -15.72 -29.57 15.64
CA LEU A 313 -17.18 -29.60 15.57
C LEU A 313 -17.70 -30.90 14.94
N THR A 314 -17.07 -31.34 13.85
CA THR A 314 -17.42 -32.60 13.20
C THR A 314 -17.25 -33.77 14.16
N PHE A 315 -16.12 -33.84 14.87
CA PHE A 315 -15.86 -34.88 15.86
C PHE A 315 -16.86 -34.82 17.02
N ALA A 316 -17.21 -33.61 17.49
CA ALA A 316 -18.22 -33.45 18.54
C ALA A 316 -19.58 -33.99 18.07
N ILE A 317 -20.01 -33.72 16.83
CA ILE A 317 -21.25 -34.20 16.28
C ILE A 317 -21.25 -35.75 16.22
N PHE A 318 -20.20 -36.38 15.71
CA PHE A 318 -20.08 -37.84 15.67
C PHE A 318 -20.05 -38.42 17.07
N PHE A 319 -19.35 -37.83 18.01
CA PHE A 319 -19.36 -38.24 19.41
C PHE A 319 -20.74 -38.16 20.05
N PHE A 320 -21.50 -37.07 19.82
CA PHE A 320 -22.89 -36.98 20.31
C PHE A 320 -23.82 -38.06 19.71
N ILE A 321 -23.72 -38.31 18.38
CA ILE A 321 -24.45 -39.37 17.72
C ILE A 321 -24.15 -40.75 18.33
N GLU A 322 -22.87 -41.03 18.57
CA GLU A 322 -22.38 -42.26 19.17
C GLU A 322 -22.97 -42.47 20.58
N VAL A 323 -22.95 -41.39 21.41
CA VAL A 323 -23.47 -41.46 22.79
C VAL A 323 -24.99 -41.58 22.80
N LEU A 324 -25.70 -40.80 21.98
CA LEU A 324 -27.19 -40.75 21.98
C LEU A 324 -27.84 -42.02 21.35
N LYS A 325 -27.20 -42.53 20.31
CA LYS A 325 -27.77 -43.71 19.57
C LYS A 325 -27.15 -45.03 20.00
N ASN A 326 -26.26 -45.08 21.01
CA ASN A 326 -25.51 -46.26 21.42
C ASN A 326 -24.79 -46.96 20.24
N PHE A 327 -24.40 -46.22 19.24
CA PHE A 327 -23.69 -46.74 18.07
C PHE A 327 -22.15 -46.68 18.37
N LYS A 328 -21.45 -47.77 18.09
CA LYS A 328 -19.99 -47.81 18.33
C LYS A 328 -19.24 -47.36 17.11
N VAL A 329 -18.62 -46.19 17.18
CA VAL A 329 -17.72 -45.66 16.14
C VAL A 329 -16.30 -46.09 16.48
N HIS A 330 -15.61 -46.70 15.53
CA HIS A 330 -14.20 -47.06 15.73
C HIS A 330 -13.30 -45.82 15.62
N PRO A 331 -12.26 -45.66 16.48
CA PRO A 331 -11.39 -44.47 16.41
C PRO A 331 -10.77 -44.19 15.04
N ILE A 332 -10.53 -45.22 14.22
CA ILE A 332 -10.02 -45.10 12.85
C ILE A 332 -10.95 -44.30 11.94
N GLN A 333 -12.28 -44.37 12.17
CA GLN A 333 -13.27 -43.60 11.43
C GLN A 333 -13.14 -42.09 11.69
N TYR A 334 -12.83 -41.69 12.94
CA TYR A 334 -12.53 -40.29 13.25
C TYR A 334 -11.27 -39.81 12.51
N VAL A 335 -10.22 -40.67 12.45
CA VAL A 335 -8.99 -40.35 11.70
C VAL A 335 -9.29 -40.17 10.21
N LEU A 336 -10.07 -41.09 9.62
CA LEU A 336 -10.43 -41.01 8.20
C LEU A 336 -11.23 -39.73 7.87
N ILE A 337 -12.24 -39.43 8.70
CA ILE A 337 -13.04 -38.21 8.53
C ILE A 337 -12.17 -36.95 8.69
N GLY A 338 -11.33 -36.91 9.71
CA GLY A 338 -10.42 -35.80 9.92
C GLY A 338 -9.39 -35.62 8.82
N SER A 339 -8.86 -36.72 8.29
CA SER A 339 -7.97 -36.71 7.12
C SER A 339 -8.67 -36.22 5.87
N ALA A 340 -9.93 -36.63 5.64
CA ALA A 340 -10.74 -36.12 4.54
C ALA A 340 -10.96 -34.60 4.63
N LEU A 341 -11.19 -34.08 5.84
CA LEU A 341 -11.26 -32.62 6.06
C LEU A 341 -9.93 -31.91 5.79
N CYS A 342 -8.79 -32.53 6.10
CA CYS A 342 -7.49 -31.97 5.71
C CYS A 342 -7.31 -31.97 4.18
N VAL A 343 -7.72 -33.04 3.49
CA VAL A 343 -7.71 -33.13 2.02
C VAL A 343 -8.59 -32.05 1.40
N PHE A 344 -9.75 -31.72 2.01
CA PHE A 344 -10.58 -30.59 1.57
C PHE A 344 -9.78 -29.28 1.44
N TYR A 345 -8.98 -28.92 2.45
CA TYR A 345 -8.22 -27.67 2.42
C TYR A 345 -7.08 -27.71 1.40
N LEU A 346 -6.46 -28.87 1.18
CA LEU A 346 -5.46 -29.04 0.11
C LEU A 346 -6.07 -28.88 -1.29
N LEU A 347 -7.24 -29.52 -1.51
CA LEU A 347 -7.98 -29.36 -2.75
C LEU A 347 -8.45 -27.91 -2.96
N LEU A 348 -8.94 -27.28 -1.90
CA LEU A 348 -9.36 -25.87 -1.95
C LEU A 348 -8.22 -24.96 -2.37
N LEU A 349 -7.01 -25.13 -1.78
CA LEU A 349 -5.83 -24.37 -2.16
C LEU A 349 -5.46 -24.59 -3.62
N SER A 350 -5.30 -25.83 -4.05
CA SER A 350 -4.87 -26.17 -5.41
C SER A 350 -5.88 -25.75 -6.48
N LEU A 351 -7.17 -26.00 -6.26
CA LEU A 351 -8.21 -25.66 -7.23
C LEU A 351 -8.50 -24.16 -7.26
N SER A 352 -8.41 -23.45 -6.13
CA SER A 352 -8.68 -22.01 -6.10
C SER A 352 -7.75 -21.19 -6.99
N GLU A 353 -6.53 -21.66 -7.19
CA GLU A 353 -5.55 -21.02 -8.09
C GLU A 353 -5.97 -21.10 -9.57
N GLN A 354 -6.73 -22.12 -9.95
CA GLN A 354 -7.12 -22.38 -11.35
C GLN A 354 -8.53 -21.88 -11.69
N VAL A 355 -9.52 -22.22 -10.85
CA VAL A 355 -10.94 -21.96 -11.14
C VAL A 355 -11.56 -20.87 -10.27
N GLY A 356 -10.77 -20.28 -9.34
CA GLY A 356 -11.24 -19.31 -8.36
C GLY A 356 -11.84 -19.96 -7.11
N PHE A 357 -11.96 -19.16 -6.02
CA PHE A 357 -12.30 -19.67 -4.70
C PHE A 357 -13.68 -20.34 -4.64
N ASP A 358 -14.71 -19.72 -5.22
CA ASP A 358 -16.10 -20.16 -5.04
C ASP A 358 -16.37 -21.52 -5.71
N LEU A 359 -15.88 -21.72 -6.94
CA LEU A 359 -15.97 -23.01 -7.63
C LEU A 359 -15.06 -24.07 -6.99
N ALA A 360 -13.85 -23.70 -6.59
CA ALA A 360 -12.93 -24.60 -5.88
C ALA A 360 -13.55 -25.11 -4.58
N TYR A 361 -14.19 -24.24 -3.82
CA TYR A 361 -14.88 -24.60 -2.58
C TYR A 361 -16.02 -25.61 -2.84
N LEU A 362 -16.82 -25.40 -3.87
CA LEU A 362 -17.91 -26.31 -4.26
C LEU A 362 -17.36 -27.68 -4.65
N ILE A 363 -16.36 -27.73 -5.54
CA ILE A 363 -15.76 -28.98 -6.02
C ILE A 363 -15.11 -29.74 -4.87
N ALA A 364 -14.30 -29.08 -4.05
CA ALA A 364 -13.67 -29.69 -2.90
C ALA A 364 -14.69 -30.25 -1.88
N SER A 365 -15.78 -29.50 -1.63
CA SER A 365 -16.88 -29.96 -0.74
C SER A 365 -17.55 -31.21 -1.26
N ILE A 366 -17.93 -31.25 -2.53
CA ILE A 366 -18.60 -32.43 -3.15
C ILE A 366 -17.64 -33.63 -3.11
N SER A 367 -16.35 -33.43 -3.45
CA SER A 367 -15.36 -34.52 -3.45
C SER A 367 -15.18 -35.15 -2.07
N VAL A 368 -15.08 -34.30 -1.02
CA VAL A 368 -14.86 -34.77 0.35
C VAL A 368 -16.14 -35.39 0.95
N ILE A 369 -17.30 -34.82 0.68
CA ILE A 369 -18.57 -35.44 1.09
C ILE A 369 -18.73 -36.83 0.42
N GLY A 370 -18.43 -36.94 -0.87
CA GLY A 370 -18.42 -38.23 -1.58
C GLY A 370 -17.46 -39.24 -0.94
N MET A 371 -16.27 -38.81 -0.54
CA MET A 371 -15.25 -39.66 0.14
C MET A 371 -15.71 -40.13 1.53
N ILE A 372 -16.47 -39.32 2.26
CA ILE A 372 -16.99 -39.69 3.61
C ILE A 372 -18.20 -40.59 3.54
N VAL A 373 -19.03 -40.46 2.50
CA VAL A 373 -20.28 -41.23 2.35
C VAL A 373 -20.05 -42.63 1.77
N LEU A 374 -19.01 -42.80 0.93
CA LEU A 374 -18.59 -44.10 0.38
C LEU A 374 -17.90 -44.96 1.42
#